data_353fba6631425dca543121b035e15c04
#
_entry.id   353fba6631425dca543121b035e15c04
#
_cell.length_a   1.000
_cell.length_b   1.000
_cell.length_c   1.000
_cell.angle_alpha   90.00
_cell.angle_beta   90.00
_cell.angle_gamma   90.00
#
_symmetry.space_group_name_H-M   'P 1'
#
loop_
_entity.id
_entity.type
_entity.pdbx_description
1 polymer ?
#
loop_
_entity_poly.entity_id
_entity_poly.type
_entity_poly.pdbx_seq_one_letter_code
_entity_poly.pdbx_strand_id
1 'polypeptide(L)'
;MMLDETENKETLIRSAVEKRTVGIVGGGLIGSSWAIVFWRAGWTVRLFDSDKNALNKAEYFIGKQCDLLTNSSGYSDQPKSQKNIIYTSCVGDAVIGVDYVQECGPEILEVKK
;
A
#
# COMPACT_ATOMS: atom_id res chain seq x y z
N MET A 1 -22.18 -28.96 7.44
CA MET A 1 -21.19 -28.80 8.42
C MET A 1 -20.84 -27.34 8.57
N MET A 2 -20.66 -26.93 9.78
CA MET A 2 -20.40 -25.60 10.06
C MET A 2 -18.93 -25.38 10.26
N LEU A 3 -18.44 -24.29 9.78
CA LEU A 3 -17.09 -23.92 10.07
C LEU A 3 -16.99 -23.66 11.56
N ASP A 4 -15.86 -23.94 12.14
CA ASP A 4 -15.73 -23.55 13.51
C ASP A 4 -15.54 -22.05 13.56
N GLU A 5 -15.74 -21.48 14.72
CA GLU A 5 -15.74 -20.05 14.87
C GLU A 5 -14.42 -19.42 14.54
N THR A 6 -13.36 -20.11 14.81
CA THR A 6 -12.04 -19.57 14.54
C THR A 6 -11.84 -19.36 13.05
N GLU A 7 -12.23 -20.34 12.26
CA GLU A 7 -12.08 -20.22 10.82
C GLU A 7 -12.93 -19.10 10.27
N ASN A 8 -14.16 -18.97 10.79
CA ASN A 8 -15.03 -17.89 10.35
C ASN A 8 -14.42 -16.54 10.64
N LYS A 9 -13.87 -16.38 11.83
CA LYS A 9 -13.29 -15.10 12.21
C LYS A 9 -12.09 -14.78 11.37
N GLU A 10 -11.25 -15.76 11.10
CA GLU A 10 -10.10 -15.51 10.27
C GLU A 10 -10.49 -15.09 8.87
N THR A 11 -11.50 -15.74 8.32
CA THR A 11 -11.95 -15.41 6.99
C THR A 11 -12.50 -13.99 6.94
N LEU A 12 -13.29 -13.63 7.95
CA LEU A 12 -13.86 -12.30 7.97
C LEU A 12 -12.79 -11.22 8.14
N ILE A 13 -11.82 -11.47 8.98
CA ILE A 13 -10.76 -10.51 9.19
C ILE A 13 -9.97 -10.33 7.91
N ARG A 14 -9.65 -11.42 7.25
CA ARG A 14 -8.89 -11.34 6.01
C ARG A 14 -9.66 -10.56 4.95
N SER A 15 -10.95 -10.82 4.82
CA SER A 15 -11.74 -10.09 3.85
C SER A 15 -11.79 -8.60 4.16
N ALA A 16 -11.92 -8.27 5.43
CA ALA A 16 -11.98 -6.88 5.81
C ALA A 16 -10.67 -6.18 5.48
N VAL A 17 -9.56 -6.83 5.77
CA VAL A 17 -8.25 -6.23 5.49
C VAL A 17 -8.06 -6.05 3.99
N GLU A 18 -8.45 -7.03 3.21
CA GLU A 18 -8.28 -6.94 1.77
C GLU A 18 -9.10 -5.82 1.17
N LYS A 19 -10.15 -5.42 1.84
CA LYS A 19 -10.98 -4.34 1.34
C LYS A 19 -10.55 -2.98 1.82
N ARG A 20 -9.58 -2.91 2.70
CA ARG A 20 -9.14 -1.63 3.23
C ARG A 20 -8.24 -0.92 2.25
N THR A 21 -8.29 0.39 2.33
CA THR A 21 -7.52 1.25 1.44
C THR A 21 -6.73 2.25 2.28
N VAL A 22 -5.48 2.41 1.93
CA VAL A 22 -4.63 3.40 2.58
C VAL A 22 -4.19 4.41 1.55
N GLY A 23 -4.21 5.68 1.96
CA GLY A 23 -3.63 6.75 1.15
C GLY A 23 -2.28 7.10 1.74
N ILE A 24 -1.25 7.08 0.91
CA ILE A 24 0.09 7.43 1.35
C ILE A 24 0.47 8.73 0.68
N VAL A 25 0.81 9.72 1.49
CA VAL A 25 1.16 11.04 1.00
C VAL A 25 2.66 11.18 1.07
N GLY A 26 3.29 11.14 -0.09
CA GLY A 26 4.74 11.20 -0.19
C GLY A 26 5.31 9.94 -0.78
N GLY A 27 5.93 10.06 -1.96
CA GLY A 27 6.42 8.91 -2.71
C GLY A 27 7.91 8.68 -2.59
N GLY A 28 8.56 9.24 -1.57
CA GLY A 28 9.97 8.98 -1.37
C GLY A 28 10.21 7.59 -0.82
N LEU A 29 11.41 7.39 -0.28
CA LEU A 29 11.78 6.07 0.19
C LEU A 29 10.86 5.61 1.32
N ILE A 30 10.56 6.49 2.25
CA ILE A 30 9.73 6.11 3.38
C ILE A 30 8.31 5.78 2.92
N GLY A 31 7.74 6.63 2.06
CA GLY A 31 6.40 6.37 1.55
C GLY A 31 6.33 5.09 0.74
N SER A 32 7.34 4.85 -0.07
CA SER A 32 7.40 3.64 -0.86
C SER A 32 7.49 2.40 0.03
N SER A 33 8.25 2.51 1.12
CA SER A 33 8.37 1.40 2.05
C SER A 33 7.04 1.10 2.73
N TRP A 34 6.30 2.13 3.13
CA TRP A 34 4.98 1.93 3.70
C TRP A 34 4.02 1.31 2.70
N ALA A 35 4.13 1.73 1.44
CA ALA A 35 3.28 1.14 0.41
C ALA A 35 3.49 -0.36 0.32
N ILE A 36 4.73 -0.80 0.41
CA ILE A 36 5.02 -2.22 0.33
C ILE A 36 4.45 -2.95 1.55
N VAL A 37 4.58 -2.34 2.73
CA VAL A 37 4.06 -2.94 3.94
C VAL A 37 2.54 -3.14 3.85
N PHE A 38 1.82 -2.10 3.42
CA PHE A 38 0.38 -2.22 3.30
C PHE A 38 -0.03 -3.18 2.20
N TRP A 39 0.72 -3.18 1.10
CA TRP A 39 0.43 -4.09 0.00
C TRP A 39 0.57 -5.54 0.48
N ARG A 40 1.62 -5.81 1.24
CA ARG A 40 1.82 -7.17 1.74
C ARG A 40 0.70 -7.58 2.68
N ALA A 41 0.14 -6.63 3.38
CA ALA A 41 -0.95 -6.92 4.31
C ALA A 41 -2.30 -7.07 3.61
N GLY A 42 -2.35 -6.86 2.29
CA GLY A 42 -3.58 -7.05 1.55
C GLY A 42 -4.38 -5.79 1.32
N TRP A 43 -3.84 -4.64 1.66
CA TRP A 43 -4.55 -3.38 1.47
C TRP A 43 -4.45 -2.91 0.03
N THR A 44 -5.42 -2.11 -0.37
CA THR A 44 -5.29 -1.31 -1.56
C THR A 44 -4.52 -0.06 -1.19
N VAL A 45 -3.54 0.30 -2.00
CA VAL A 45 -2.63 1.39 -1.70
C VAL A 45 -2.79 2.47 -2.76
N ARG A 46 -2.97 3.71 -2.32
CA ARG A 46 -2.96 4.86 -3.21
C ARG A 46 -1.83 5.76 -2.78
N LEU A 47 -0.83 5.88 -3.63
CA LEU A 47 0.37 6.63 -3.32
C LEU A 47 0.37 7.94 -4.07
N PHE A 48 0.48 9.01 -3.34
CA PHE A 48 0.49 10.35 -3.90
C PHE A 48 1.87 10.99 -3.80
N ASP A 49 2.26 11.67 -4.85
CA ASP A 49 3.34 12.63 -4.78
C ASP A 49 3.08 13.69 -5.83
N SER A 50 3.34 14.93 -5.49
CA SER A 50 3.13 16.01 -6.44
C SER A 50 4.19 16.02 -7.53
N ASP A 51 5.31 15.38 -7.28
CA ASP A 51 6.42 15.33 -8.22
C ASP A 51 6.30 14.03 -9.03
N LYS A 52 6.06 14.16 -10.31
CA LYS A 52 5.89 12.98 -11.15
C LYS A 52 7.14 12.15 -11.25
N ASN A 53 8.29 12.79 -11.17
CA ASN A 53 9.53 12.02 -11.17
C ASN A 53 9.64 11.18 -9.93
N ALA A 54 9.21 11.70 -8.79
CA ALA A 54 9.21 10.92 -7.56
C ALA A 54 8.23 9.75 -7.67
N LEU A 55 7.09 9.97 -8.31
CA LEU A 55 6.12 8.89 -8.50
C LEU A 55 6.70 7.80 -9.39
N ASN A 56 7.37 8.19 -10.46
CA ASN A 56 7.96 7.21 -11.36
C ASN A 56 9.02 6.38 -10.64
N LYS A 57 9.83 7.03 -9.83
CA LYS A 57 10.84 6.32 -9.08
C LYS A 57 10.21 5.39 -8.05
N ALA A 58 9.15 5.85 -7.41
CA ALA A 58 8.45 5.04 -6.43
C ALA A 58 7.86 3.81 -7.09
N GLU A 59 7.24 4.00 -8.25
CA GLU A 59 6.62 2.89 -8.95
C GLU A 59 7.66 1.84 -9.33
N TYR A 60 8.80 2.30 -9.80
CA TYR A 60 9.87 1.38 -10.16
C TYR A 60 10.38 0.63 -8.95
N PHE A 61 10.66 1.37 -7.87
CA PHE A 61 11.19 0.76 -6.66
C PHE A 61 10.20 -0.23 -6.05
N ILE A 62 8.95 0.18 -5.94
CA ILE A 62 7.92 -0.67 -5.35
C ILE A 62 7.73 -1.92 -6.21
N GLY A 63 7.68 -1.73 -7.53
CA GLY A 63 7.50 -2.88 -8.41
C GLY A 63 8.60 -3.90 -8.25
N LYS A 64 9.84 -3.43 -8.17
CA LYS A 64 10.96 -4.34 -7.99
C LYS A 64 10.89 -5.08 -6.67
N GLN A 65 10.55 -4.36 -5.61
CA GLN A 65 10.47 -4.98 -4.29
C GLN A 65 9.32 -5.97 -4.22
N CYS A 66 8.19 -5.62 -4.81
CA CYS A 66 7.06 -6.53 -4.81
C CYS A 66 7.38 -7.79 -5.58
N ASP A 67 8.08 -7.66 -6.70
CA ASP A 67 8.48 -8.83 -7.47
C ASP A 67 9.40 -9.74 -6.67
N LEU A 68 10.36 -9.13 -5.98
CA LEU A 68 11.27 -9.91 -5.17
C LEU A 68 10.53 -10.66 -4.06
N LEU A 69 9.59 -9.99 -3.42
CA LEU A 69 8.84 -10.62 -2.34
C LEU A 69 7.93 -11.72 -2.86
N THR A 70 7.32 -11.48 -4.02
CA THR A 70 6.43 -12.48 -4.59
C THR A 70 7.20 -13.73 -4.99
N ASN A 71 8.41 -13.55 -5.50
CA ASN A 71 9.21 -14.67 -5.95
C ASN A 71 9.96 -15.33 -4.83
N SER A 72 9.86 -14.79 -3.64
CA SER A 72 10.53 -15.38 -2.50
C SER A 72 9.80 -16.64 -2.09
N SER A 73 10.54 -17.66 -1.73
CA SER A 73 9.93 -18.95 -1.44
C SER A 73 8.97 -18.88 -0.26
N GLY A 74 9.13 -17.92 0.60
CA GLY A 74 8.27 -17.83 1.76
C GLY A 74 6.88 -17.35 1.44
N TYR A 75 6.63 -16.91 0.23
CA TYR A 75 5.34 -16.34 -0.12
C TYR A 75 4.70 -17.04 -1.29
N SER A 76 4.97 -18.30 -1.40
CA SER A 76 4.52 -19.02 -2.56
C SER A 76 3.01 -19.21 -2.62
N ASP A 77 2.36 -19.17 -1.49
CA ASP A 77 0.94 -19.46 -1.47
C ASP A 77 0.09 -18.29 -1.97
N GLN A 78 0.67 -17.13 -2.15
CA GLN A 78 -0.14 -15.97 -2.47
C GLN A 78 0.58 -15.07 -3.43
N PRO A 79 0.50 -15.35 -4.71
CA PRO A 79 1.06 -14.40 -5.67
C PRO A 79 0.25 -13.12 -5.58
N LYS A 80 0.90 -12.06 -5.22
CA LYS A 80 0.23 -10.82 -5.01
C LYS A 80 0.27 -9.96 -6.24
N SER A 81 -0.89 -9.44 -6.58
CA SER A 81 -1.00 -8.55 -7.71
C SER A 81 -0.64 -7.13 -7.28
N GLN A 82 0.11 -6.44 -8.10
CA GLN A 82 0.41 -5.04 -7.85
C GLN A 82 -0.67 -4.12 -8.38
N LYS A 83 -1.75 -4.69 -8.88
CA LYS A 83 -2.86 -3.88 -9.37
C LYS A 83 -3.52 -3.10 -8.25
N ASN A 84 -3.31 -3.52 -7.02
CA ASN A 84 -3.88 -2.81 -5.89
C ASN A 84 -3.06 -1.61 -5.46
N ILE A 85 -1.99 -1.29 -6.18
CA ILE A 85 -1.20 -0.11 -5.89
C ILE A 85 -1.45 0.92 -6.98
N ILE A 86 -1.97 2.05 -6.59
CA ILE A 86 -2.34 3.12 -7.51
C ILE A 86 -1.47 4.32 -7.23
N TYR A 87 -0.93 4.91 -8.26
CA TYR A 87 -0.05 6.06 -8.15
C TYR A 87 -0.75 7.28 -8.71
N THR A 88 -0.72 8.39 -7.97
CA THR A 88 -1.44 9.57 -8.40
C THR A 88 -0.70 10.83 -8.02
N SER A 89 -0.83 11.85 -8.86
CA SER A 89 -0.29 13.16 -8.55
C SER A 89 -1.37 14.10 -8.02
N CYS A 90 -2.54 13.57 -7.71
CA CYS A 90 -3.62 14.35 -7.15
C CYS A 90 -3.88 13.86 -5.73
N VAL A 91 -3.67 14.73 -4.74
CA VAL A 91 -3.80 14.31 -3.36
C VAL A 91 -5.23 13.91 -3.03
N GLY A 92 -6.20 14.55 -3.65
CA GLY A 92 -7.58 14.16 -3.41
C GLY A 92 -7.85 12.73 -3.81
N ASP A 93 -7.27 12.29 -4.93
CA ASP A 93 -7.47 10.92 -5.37
C ASP A 93 -6.84 9.93 -4.42
N ALA A 94 -5.82 10.35 -3.72
CA ALA A 94 -5.14 9.44 -2.81
C ALA A 94 -5.85 9.29 -1.48
N VAL A 95 -6.57 10.31 -1.05
CA VAL A 95 -7.12 10.29 0.31
C VAL A 95 -8.62 10.14 0.39
N ILE A 96 -9.33 10.32 -0.71
CA ILE A 96 -10.78 10.26 -0.61
C ILE A 96 -11.23 8.82 -0.38
N GLY A 97 -12.08 8.63 0.59
CA GLY A 97 -12.65 7.32 0.84
C GLY A 97 -11.70 6.27 1.37
N VAL A 98 -10.51 6.67 1.81
CA VAL A 98 -9.58 5.69 2.33
C VAL A 98 -9.85 5.44 3.81
N ASP A 99 -9.37 4.30 4.29
CA ASP A 99 -9.53 3.94 5.69
C ASP A 99 -8.45 4.54 6.56
N TYR A 100 -7.31 4.86 5.98
CA TYR A 100 -6.19 5.37 6.74
C TYR A 100 -5.29 6.19 5.84
N VAL A 101 -4.69 7.25 6.38
CA VAL A 101 -3.77 8.09 5.63
C VAL A 101 -2.43 8.09 6.35
N GLN A 102 -1.38 7.78 5.61
CA GLN A 102 -0.03 7.80 6.13
C GLN A 102 0.74 8.93 5.45
N GLU A 103 1.14 9.91 6.22
CA GLU A 103 1.92 11.02 5.70
C GLU A 103 3.39 10.73 5.86
N CYS A 104 4.12 10.82 4.76
CA CYS A 104 5.52 10.46 4.74
C CYS A 104 6.39 11.51 4.09
N GLY A 105 5.87 12.67 3.82
CA GLY A 105 6.63 13.70 3.13
C GLY A 105 7.57 14.42 4.07
N PRO A 106 8.86 14.36 3.82
CA PRO A 106 9.80 15.05 4.70
C PRO A 106 9.67 16.56 4.62
N GLU A 107 9.25 17.05 3.50
CA GLU A 107 9.10 18.49 3.35
C GLU A 107 8.05 19.03 4.27
N ILE A 108 7.19 18.18 4.75
CA ILE A 108 6.17 18.63 5.68
C ILE A 108 6.81 19.23 6.90
N LEU A 109 7.89 18.66 7.33
CA LEU A 109 8.56 19.15 8.52
C LEU A 109 9.16 20.50 8.29
N GLU A 110 9.71 20.72 7.11
CA GLU A 110 10.33 21.98 6.87
C GLU A 110 9.36 23.04 6.60
N VAL A 111 8.33 22.72 5.92
CA VAL A 111 7.34 23.70 5.55
C VAL A 111 6.67 24.29 6.75
N LYS A 112 6.61 23.53 7.80
CA LYS A 112 5.94 24.00 8.98
C LYS A 112 6.67 25.06 9.72
N LYS A 113 7.86 25.34 9.37
CA LYS A 113 8.56 26.40 10.06
C LYS A 113 8.00 27.75 9.86
#